data_d9f57cda9fdf0234dc80dbad61bddc10
#
_entry.id   d9f57cda9fdf0234dc80dbad61bddc10
#
_cell.length_a   1.000
_cell.length_b   1.000
_cell.length_c   1.000
_cell.angle_alpha   90.00
_cell.angle_beta   90.00
_cell.angle_gamma   90.00
#
_symmetry.space_group_name_H-M   'P 1'
#
loop_
_entity.id
_entity.type
_entity.pdbx_description
1 polymer ?
#
loop_
_entity_poly.entity_id
_entity_poly.type
_entity_poly.pdbx_seq_one_letter_code
_entity_poly.pdbx_strand_id
1 'polypeptide(L)'
;MKAFLLASSLLTILLAAGATAADEARVFHCATSDEVRTALKAVGPGDTILLEGGTTYEIDRSLRLRASGSADEPIRFTSRDATGQGRFAVITTVDQRKEPDMAAMRVLGSFWHVSRIEISGIRVPLDDGYWDTNGFQLGLYLLGAGSHHNVVEDVHIHHTHNAAVAVRDESHHNRFSRLNIHHIGEWLHEDYNAHDGEGSYLGSSKSFTEEGNKARIHDILVEDSVIGPGLLGQYVDIKYGASAVTVRNNVFHCGEKSYNEEVIKLAGFANLVEDNRFVGSNEKLTRYIHLFNKKTKDPVRVNYLGQKNIPAPTGRDNSIINNIFYTDDPAIQVVDVDVAEADRSSIRIEGNRIEPLENGKRL
;
A
#
# COMPACT_ATOMS: atom_id res chain seq x y z
N MET A 1 32.00 77.55 21.30
CA MET A 1 31.31 76.51 20.61
C MET A 1 31.78 75.19 21.16
N LYS A 2 30.97 74.48 21.99
CA LYS A 2 31.32 73.17 22.65
C LYS A 2 30.61 72.11 21.84
N ALA A 3 31.38 71.18 21.29
CA ALA A 3 30.88 69.99 20.62
C ALA A 3 30.61 68.90 21.65
N PHE A 4 29.38 68.39 21.69
CA PHE A 4 28.97 67.23 22.48
C PHE A 4 29.16 65.95 21.63
N LEU A 5 30.01 65.06 22.09
CA LEU A 5 30.09 63.70 21.57
C LEU A 5 29.12 62.81 22.33
N LEU A 6 28.11 62.31 21.61
CA LEU A 6 27.24 61.21 22.08
C LEU A 6 27.88 59.88 21.75
N ALA A 7 28.31 59.16 22.77
CA ALA A 7 28.71 57.75 22.66
C ALA A 7 27.46 56.86 22.73
N SER A 8 27.17 56.15 21.61
CA SER A 8 26.08 55.19 21.50
C SER A 8 26.68 53.80 21.81
N SER A 9 26.35 53.26 22.99
CA SER A 9 26.70 51.88 23.35
C SER A 9 25.68 50.92 22.76
N LEU A 10 26.09 50.19 21.73
CA LEU A 10 25.34 49.04 21.21
C LEU A 10 25.45 47.87 22.22
N LEU A 11 24.33 47.57 22.87
CA LEU A 11 24.17 46.38 23.69
C LEU A 11 23.83 45.20 22.76
N THR A 12 24.81 44.34 22.46
CA THR A 12 24.61 43.11 21.71
C THR A 12 24.04 42.05 22.65
N ILE A 13 22.73 41.84 22.56
CA ILE A 13 22.10 40.68 23.26
C ILE A 13 22.40 39.44 22.43
N LEU A 14 23.34 38.62 22.87
CA LEU A 14 23.51 37.25 22.41
C LEU A 14 22.33 36.43 22.95
N LEU A 15 21.32 36.18 22.09
CA LEU A 15 20.39 35.10 22.35
C LEU A 15 21.14 33.78 22.14
N ALA A 16 21.59 33.17 23.21
CA ALA A 16 21.92 31.75 23.20
C ALA A 16 20.65 30.98 22.92
N ALA A 17 20.47 30.53 21.66
CA ALA A 17 19.50 29.50 21.37
C ALA A 17 19.95 28.25 22.15
N GLY A 18 19.28 27.97 23.25
CA GLY A 18 19.44 26.72 23.97
C GLY A 18 19.09 25.60 23.00
N ALA A 19 20.07 24.85 22.56
CA ALA A 19 19.82 23.55 21.96
C ALA A 19 19.08 22.73 23.01
N THR A 20 17.79 22.50 22.80
CA THR A 20 17.07 21.47 23.54
C THR A 20 17.81 20.18 23.24
N ALA A 21 18.32 19.50 24.29
CA ALA A 21 18.85 18.15 24.14
C ALA A 21 17.82 17.37 23.35
N ALA A 22 18.19 16.82 22.21
CA ALA A 22 17.35 15.88 21.48
C ALA A 22 17.04 14.76 22.48
N ASP A 23 15.75 14.50 22.73
CA ASP A 23 15.34 13.36 23.55
C ASP A 23 15.95 12.12 22.90
N GLU A 24 16.67 11.33 23.70
CA GLU A 24 17.25 10.08 23.17
C GLU A 24 16.13 9.18 22.63
N ALA A 25 16.34 8.61 21.44
CA ALA A 25 15.39 7.70 20.81
C ALA A 25 15.07 6.52 21.76
N ARG A 26 13.79 6.33 22.03
CA ARG A 26 13.29 5.32 22.98
C ARG A 26 12.96 4.01 22.26
N VAL A 27 13.11 2.90 22.97
CA VAL A 27 12.63 1.59 22.51
C VAL A 27 11.52 1.12 23.45
N PHE A 28 10.31 0.99 22.92
CA PHE A 28 9.16 0.44 23.60
C PHE A 28 9.09 -1.07 23.33
N HIS A 29 9.54 -1.88 24.28
CA HIS A 29 9.40 -3.34 24.21
C HIS A 29 7.96 -3.70 24.53
N CYS A 30 7.26 -4.34 23.60
CA CYS A 30 5.86 -4.69 23.74
C CYS A 30 5.69 -6.21 23.64
N ALA A 31 5.25 -6.83 24.73
CA ALA A 31 4.91 -8.25 24.79
C ALA A 31 3.40 -8.51 24.60
N THR A 32 2.57 -7.47 24.71
CA THR A 32 1.11 -7.55 24.63
C THR A 32 0.52 -6.49 23.70
N SER A 33 -0.71 -6.74 23.21
CA SER A 33 -1.44 -5.77 22.38
C SER A 33 -1.74 -4.45 23.12
N ASP A 34 -1.96 -4.50 24.41
CA ASP A 34 -2.20 -3.28 25.22
C ASP A 34 -0.95 -2.43 25.38
N GLU A 35 0.22 -3.07 25.50
CA GLU A 35 1.51 -2.36 25.50
C GLU A 35 1.77 -1.70 24.15
N VAL A 36 1.47 -2.39 23.02
CA VAL A 36 1.53 -1.79 21.69
C VAL A 36 0.64 -0.54 21.61
N ARG A 37 -0.61 -0.62 22.09
CA ARG A 37 -1.53 0.51 22.09
C ARG A 37 -1.03 1.67 22.95
N THR A 38 -0.38 1.35 24.04
CA THR A 38 0.22 2.35 24.95
C THR A 38 1.41 3.03 24.29
N ALA A 39 2.31 2.25 23.68
CA ALA A 39 3.45 2.76 22.93
C ALA A 39 3.03 3.66 21.76
N LEU A 40 2.00 3.28 20.99
CA LEU A 40 1.46 4.08 19.90
C LEU A 40 0.93 5.46 20.30
N LYS A 41 0.59 5.67 21.59
CA LYS A 41 0.16 6.98 22.13
C LYS A 41 1.33 7.85 22.57
N ALA A 42 2.48 7.23 22.84
CA ALA A 42 3.64 7.89 23.47
C ALA A 42 4.83 8.08 22.49
N VAL A 43 4.83 7.34 21.36
CA VAL A 43 5.93 7.32 20.41
C VAL A 43 6.08 8.65 19.68
N GLY A 44 7.32 9.05 19.43
CA GLY A 44 7.72 10.24 18.67
C GLY A 44 8.87 9.96 17.70
N PRO A 45 9.43 11.00 17.07
CA PRO A 45 10.53 10.86 16.11
C PRO A 45 11.70 10.06 16.69
N GLY A 46 12.27 9.17 15.89
CA GLY A 46 13.40 8.30 16.25
C GLY A 46 13.04 7.07 17.08
N ASP A 47 11.88 7.04 17.72
CA ASP A 47 11.47 5.96 18.61
C ASP A 47 11.20 4.65 17.87
N THR A 48 11.29 3.56 18.61
CA THR A 48 11.02 2.20 18.10
C THR A 48 9.97 1.51 18.97
N ILE A 49 8.92 0.99 18.35
CA ILE A 49 8.01 -0.01 18.92
C ILE A 49 8.55 -1.37 18.52
N LEU A 50 9.01 -2.14 19.50
CA LEU A 50 9.66 -3.43 19.29
C LEU A 50 8.79 -4.55 19.82
N LEU A 51 8.29 -5.40 18.91
CA LEU A 51 7.49 -6.58 19.19
C LEU A 51 8.38 -7.82 19.36
N GLU A 52 7.87 -8.83 20.05
CA GLU A 52 8.52 -10.14 20.12
C GLU A 52 8.16 -10.99 18.92
N GLY A 53 9.16 -11.41 18.14
CA GLY A 53 9.00 -12.32 17.02
C GLY A 53 8.52 -13.70 17.48
N GLY A 54 7.55 -14.26 16.74
CA GLY A 54 6.88 -15.50 17.08
C GLY A 54 5.75 -15.36 18.11
N THR A 55 5.46 -14.12 18.56
CA THR A 55 4.32 -13.81 19.43
C THR A 55 3.14 -13.34 18.60
N THR A 56 1.93 -13.78 18.98
CA THR A 56 0.67 -13.33 18.37
C THR A 56 0.04 -12.22 19.19
N TYR A 57 -0.23 -11.10 18.52
CA TYR A 57 -0.88 -9.91 19.08
C TYR A 57 -2.31 -9.83 18.56
N GLU A 58 -3.25 -10.24 19.39
CA GLU A 58 -4.67 -10.15 19.08
C GLU A 58 -5.19 -8.72 19.32
N ILE A 59 -5.88 -8.17 18.33
CA ILE A 59 -6.42 -6.81 18.42
C ILE A 59 -7.93 -6.79 18.10
N ASP A 60 -8.69 -5.96 18.82
CA ASP A 60 -10.13 -5.76 18.65
C ASP A 60 -10.50 -4.52 17.83
N ARG A 61 -9.53 -3.71 17.51
CA ARG A 61 -9.62 -2.48 16.69
C ARG A 61 -8.27 -2.15 16.06
N SER A 62 -8.29 -1.38 14.99
CA SER A 62 -7.09 -0.98 14.24
C SER A 62 -5.99 -0.38 15.12
N LEU A 63 -4.75 -0.78 14.89
CA LEU A 63 -3.58 -0.07 15.40
C LEU A 63 -3.42 1.23 14.57
N ARG A 64 -3.43 2.38 15.24
CA ARG A 64 -3.40 3.69 14.59
C ARG A 64 -2.06 4.37 14.78
N LEU A 65 -1.26 4.43 13.73
CA LEU A 65 0.05 5.08 13.66
C LEU A 65 -0.16 6.57 13.33
N ARG A 66 -0.32 7.41 14.37
CA ARG A 66 -0.69 8.82 14.22
C ARG A 66 0.49 9.78 14.33
N ALA A 67 1.50 9.40 15.10
CA ALA A 67 2.71 10.20 15.24
C ALA A 67 3.42 10.32 13.88
N SER A 68 4.22 11.36 13.74
CA SER A 68 5.08 11.53 12.57
C SER A 68 6.53 11.60 13.01
N GLY A 69 7.39 10.87 12.30
CA GLY A 69 8.83 11.03 12.40
C GLY A 69 9.35 12.11 11.48
N SER A 70 10.61 12.01 11.14
CA SER A 70 11.28 12.79 10.09
C SER A 70 12.17 11.90 9.23
N ALA A 71 12.76 12.45 8.17
CA ALA A 71 13.67 11.69 7.32
C ALA A 71 14.90 11.17 8.10
N ASP A 72 15.40 11.97 9.03
CA ASP A 72 16.57 11.62 9.86
C ASP A 72 16.18 10.77 11.10
N GLU A 73 14.94 10.93 11.58
CA GLU A 73 14.42 10.27 12.77
C GLU A 73 13.08 9.56 12.48
N PRO A 74 13.05 8.52 11.64
CA PRO A 74 11.85 7.76 11.37
C PRO A 74 11.39 7.01 12.62
N ILE A 75 10.07 6.87 12.77
CA ILE A 75 9.51 6.02 13.82
C ILE A 75 9.49 4.57 13.32
N ARG A 76 9.97 3.63 14.11
CA ARG A 76 10.02 2.22 13.74
C ARG A 76 8.95 1.41 14.45
N PHE A 77 8.27 0.57 13.68
CA PHE A 77 7.40 -0.48 14.17
C PHE A 77 7.90 -1.81 13.61
N THR A 78 8.49 -2.63 14.47
CA THR A 78 9.21 -3.83 14.00
C THR A 78 9.14 -4.96 15.01
N SER A 79 9.56 -6.17 14.62
CA SER A 79 9.73 -7.28 15.55
C SER A 79 11.16 -7.82 15.55
N ARG A 80 11.52 -8.43 16.67
CA ARG A 80 12.77 -9.14 16.85
C ARG A 80 12.51 -10.54 17.42
N ASP A 81 12.94 -11.53 16.69
CA ASP A 81 12.95 -12.90 17.20
C ASP A 81 14.21 -13.17 18.01
N ALA A 82 14.05 -13.24 19.32
CA ALA A 82 15.15 -13.55 20.25
C ALA A 82 15.70 -14.96 20.10
N THR A 83 14.93 -15.88 19.47
CA THR A 83 15.39 -17.27 19.25
C THR A 83 16.30 -17.44 18.05
N GLY A 84 16.38 -16.41 17.19
CA GLY A 84 17.19 -16.45 15.96
C GLY A 84 16.60 -17.31 14.84
N GLN A 85 15.35 -17.77 14.96
CA GLN A 85 14.65 -18.54 13.93
C GLN A 85 14.05 -17.66 12.82
N GLY A 86 14.18 -16.34 12.93
CA GLY A 86 13.70 -15.36 11.94
C GLY A 86 12.18 -15.17 11.95
N ARG A 87 11.47 -15.59 13.00
CA ARG A 87 10.01 -15.47 13.11
C ARG A 87 9.58 -14.02 13.26
N PHE A 88 8.50 -13.66 12.59
CA PHE A 88 7.85 -12.35 12.73
C PHE A 88 6.86 -12.34 13.91
N ALA A 89 6.57 -11.15 14.42
CA ALA A 89 5.39 -10.96 15.28
C ALA A 89 4.14 -11.03 14.42
N VAL A 90 3.11 -11.74 14.89
CA VAL A 90 1.85 -11.91 14.17
C VAL A 90 0.81 -10.95 14.74
N ILE A 91 0.22 -10.10 13.90
CA ILE A 91 -0.92 -9.25 14.25
C ILE A 91 -2.17 -9.90 13.70
N THR A 92 -3.10 -10.27 14.57
CA THR A 92 -4.37 -10.86 14.19
C THR A 92 -5.54 -10.19 14.95
N THR A 93 -6.77 -10.51 14.59
CA THR A 93 -7.96 -9.98 15.26
C THR A 93 -8.61 -11.03 16.17
N VAL A 94 -9.40 -10.57 17.12
CA VAL A 94 -10.29 -11.42 17.93
C VAL A 94 -11.61 -11.67 17.19
N ASP A 95 -12.35 -12.71 17.58
CA ASP A 95 -13.65 -13.08 16.99
C ASP A 95 -14.70 -11.96 17.01
N GLN A 96 -14.62 -11.06 17.99
CA GLN A 96 -15.53 -9.91 18.12
C GLN A 96 -14.79 -8.59 18.01
N ARG A 97 -14.64 -8.11 16.80
CA ARG A 97 -14.06 -6.78 16.57
C ARG A 97 -15.03 -5.67 16.98
N LYS A 98 -14.47 -4.58 17.44
CA LYS A 98 -15.23 -3.37 17.87
C LYS A 98 -15.28 -2.28 16.79
N GLU A 99 -14.71 -2.51 15.64
CA GLU A 99 -14.61 -1.53 14.56
C GLU A 99 -15.09 -2.19 13.26
N PRO A 100 -16.18 -1.72 12.64
CA PRO A 100 -16.51 -2.09 11.25
C PRO A 100 -15.36 -1.60 10.34
N ASP A 101 -15.18 -2.18 9.18
CA ASP A 101 -14.10 -1.85 8.23
C ASP A 101 -12.70 -1.81 8.87
N MET A 102 -12.45 -2.75 9.79
CA MET A 102 -11.22 -2.81 10.56
C MET A 102 -10.02 -3.09 9.65
N ALA A 103 -9.03 -2.19 9.65
CA ALA A 103 -7.71 -2.49 9.17
C ALA A 103 -6.83 -2.99 10.33
N ALA A 104 -5.91 -3.92 10.08
CA ALA A 104 -4.96 -4.29 11.11
C ALA A 104 -4.15 -3.06 11.57
N MET A 105 -3.65 -2.30 10.59
CA MET A 105 -2.92 -1.06 10.88
C MET A 105 -3.44 0.09 10.00
N ARG A 106 -3.70 1.25 10.61
CA ARG A 106 -3.99 2.51 9.91
C ARG A 106 -2.82 3.46 10.09
N VAL A 107 -2.12 3.76 9.00
CA VAL A 107 -1.00 4.71 9.00
C VAL A 107 -1.54 6.09 8.63
N LEU A 108 -1.52 7.00 9.59
CA LEU A 108 -2.09 8.35 9.50
C LEU A 108 -1.02 9.43 9.62
N GLY A 109 0.16 9.06 10.12
CA GLY A 109 1.35 9.91 10.21
C GLY A 109 2.38 9.59 9.15
N SER A 110 3.49 10.30 9.18
CA SER A 110 4.58 10.21 8.21
C SER A 110 5.86 9.66 8.78
N PHE A 111 6.75 9.20 7.89
CA PHE A 111 8.07 8.67 8.23
C PHE A 111 8.02 7.50 9.22
N TRP A 112 7.04 6.62 9.06
CA TRP A 112 7.02 5.32 9.71
C TRP A 112 7.84 4.31 8.90
N HIS A 113 8.60 3.49 9.61
CA HIS A 113 9.23 2.31 9.06
C HIS A 113 8.62 1.07 9.73
N VAL A 114 7.70 0.41 9.01
CA VAL A 114 7.02 -0.80 9.46
C VAL A 114 7.72 -2.00 8.84
N SER A 115 8.19 -2.92 9.67
CA SER A 115 8.96 -4.07 9.15
C SER A 115 8.85 -5.31 10.02
N ARG A 116 9.13 -6.49 9.41
CA ARG A 116 9.26 -7.78 10.09
C ARG A 116 8.05 -8.15 10.91
N ILE A 117 6.87 -7.95 10.34
CA ILE A 117 5.58 -8.34 10.95
C ILE A 117 4.79 -9.20 9.96
N GLU A 118 3.94 -10.03 10.51
CA GLU A 118 2.91 -10.78 9.80
C GLU A 118 1.54 -10.23 10.17
N ILE A 119 0.72 -9.95 9.18
CA ILE A 119 -0.68 -9.59 9.35
C ILE A 119 -1.51 -10.75 8.85
N SER A 120 -2.16 -11.45 9.78
CA SER A 120 -2.96 -12.62 9.50
C SER A 120 -4.42 -12.34 9.85
N GLY A 121 -5.29 -12.34 8.87
CA GLY A 121 -6.73 -12.36 9.11
C GLY A 121 -7.15 -13.68 9.78
N ILE A 122 -8.29 -13.68 10.46
CA ILE A 122 -8.86 -14.90 11.02
C ILE A 122 -9.65 -15.63 9.93
N ARG A 123 -9.41 -16.92 9.83
CA ARG A 123 -10.24 -17.82 9.04
C ARG A 123 -11.42 -18.32 9.88
N VAL A 124 -12.59 -17.70 9.75
CA VAL A 124 -13.82 -18.19 10.41
C VAL A 124 -14.65 -18.94 9.37
N PRO A 125 -15.00 -20.23 9.61
CA PRO A 125 -15.92 -20.95 8.74
C PRO A 125 -17.27 -20.25 8.71
N LEU A 126 -17.81 -20.03 7.53
CA LEU A 126 -19.16 -19.47 7.35
C LEU A 126 -20.17 -20.60 7.50
N ASP A 127 -21.00 -20.53 8.55
CA ASP A 127 -22.08 -21.53 8.76
C ASP A 127 -23.32 -21.27 7.89
N ASP A 128 -23.47 -20.08 7.27
CA ASP A 128 -24.69 -19.64 6.60
C ASP A 128 -24.49 -18.97 5.23
N GLY A 129 -23.30 -18.97 4.68
CA GLY A 129 -23.00 -18.38 3.38
C GLY A 129 -23.01 -16.86 3.34
N TYR A 130 -23.12 -16.18 4.49
CA TYR A 130 -23.07 -14.74 4.60
C TYR A 130 -21.75 -14.28 5.28
N TRP A 131 -21.18 -13.24 4.77
CA TRP A 131 -20.07 -12.39 5.19
C TRP A 131 -19.50 -12.67 6.57
N ASP A 132 -18.30 -13.21 6.65
CA ASP A 132 -17.56 -13.11 7.89
C ASP A 132 -17.09 -11.65 8.08
N THR A 133 -17.81 -10.97 9.00
CA THR A 133 -17.45 -9.61 9.41
C THR A 133 -16.37 -9.57 10.48
N ASN A 134 -15.83 -10.71 10.90
CA ASN A 134 -14.94 -10.81 12.06
C ASN A 134 -13.45 -10.68 11.73
N GLY A 135 -13.04 -10.82 10.45
CA GLY A 135 -11.66 -10.65 10.01
C GLY A 135 -11.26 -9.20 9.74
N PHE A 136 -10.01 -8.98 9.39
CA PHE A 136 -9.57 -7.69 8.88
C PHE A 136 -10.15 -7.42 7.51
N GLN A 137 -10.80 -6.27 7.33
CA GLN A 137 -11.18 -5.80 6.00
C GLN A 137 -9.94 -5.42 5.18
N LEU A 138 -8.97 -4.80 5.83
CA LEU A 138 -7.71 -4.37 5.22
C LEU A 138 -6.53 -4.80 6.11
N GLY A 139 -5.42 -5.20 5.49
CA GLY A 139 -4.17 -5.40 6.22
C GLY A 139 -3.57 -4.06 6.65
N LEU A 140 -3.03 -3.32 5.69
CA LEU A 140 -2.47 -1.98 5.89
C LEU A 140 -3.34 -0.94 5.21
N TYR A 141 -3.64 0.15 5.89
CA TYR A 141 -4.39 1.27 5.35
C TYR A 141 -3.64 2.58 5.55
N LEU A 142 -3.07 3.13 4.49
CA LEU A 142 -2.40 4.43 4.47
C LEU A 142 -3.42 5.48 4.02
N LEU A 143 -3.70 6.46 4.88
CA LEU A 143 -4.85 7.33 4.72
C LEU A 143 -4.55 8.79 5.02
N GLY A 144 -4.89 9.65 4.05
CA GLY A 144 -4.82 11.11 4.19
C GLY A 144 -3.45 11.69 3.84
N ALA A 145 -3.42 13.00 3.58
CA ALA A 145 -2.21 13.74 3.21
C ALA A 145 -1.09 13.70 4.28
N GLY A 146 -1.43 13.39 5.54
CA GLY A 146 -0.43 13.19 6.59
C GLY A 146 0.29 11.85 6.52
N SER A 147 -0.22 10.90 5.73
CA SER A 147 0.37 9.58 5.56
C SER A 147 1.33 9.57 4.37
N HIS A 148 2.56 9.99 4.60
CA HIS A 148 3.56 10.11 3.56
C HIS A 148 4.96 9.71 4.02
N HIS A 149 5.83 9.39 3.04
CA HIS A 149 7.21 8.96 3.28
C HIS A 149 7.31 7.78 4.25
N ASN A 150 6.31 6.90 4.23
CA ASN A 150 6.33 5.69 5.02
C ASN A 150 7.00 4.58 4.23
N VAL A 151 7.75 3.74 4.93
CA VAL A 151 8.38 2.53 4.39
C VAL A 151 7.76 1.33 5.07
N VAL A 152 7.26 0.40 4.26
CA VAL A 152 6.74 -0.90 4.70
C VAL A 152 7.58 -1.97 4.00
N GLU A 153 8.33 -2.73 4.77
CA GLU A 153 9.22 -3.73 4.17
C GLU A 153 9.32 -5.02 5.00
N ASP A 154 9.60 -6.14 4.34
CA ASP A 154 9.66 -7.44 5.00
C ASP A 154 8.38 -7.76 5.80
N VAL A 155 7.20 -7.56 5.19
CA VAL A 155 5.90 -7.77 5.82
C VAL A 155 5.14 -8.87 5.09
N HIS A 156 4.58 -9.81 5.85
CA HIS A 156 3.67 -10.83 5.32
C HIS A 156 2.23 -10.40 5.58
N ILE A 157 1.37 -10.47 4.56
CA ILE A 157 -0.06 -10.10 4.69
C ILE A 157 -0.89 -11.19 4.01
N HIS A 158 -1.80 -11.78 4.76
CA HIS A 158 -2.68 -12.81 4.23
C HIS A 158 -4.01 -12.90 4.98
N HIS A 159 -4.99 -13.54 4.34
CA HIS A 159 -6.33 -13.79 4.89
C HIS A 159 -7.05 -12.51 5.34
N THR A 160 -6.82 -11.39 4.65
CA THR A 160 -7.64 -10.18 4.79
C THR A 160 -8.80 -10.23 3.78
N HIS A 161 -9.87 -9.50 4.07
CA HIS A 161 -11.10 -9.59 3.32
C HIS A 161 -11.05 -8.77 2.01
N ASN A 162 -10.91 -7.45 2.11
CA ASN A 162 -11.02 -6.57 0.95
C ASN A 162 -9.68 -6.37 0.25
N ALA A 163 -8.62 -6.01 0.98
CA ALA A 163 -7.31 -5.83 0.39
C ALA A 163 -6.18 -6.05 1.42
N ALA A 164 -5.01 -6.46 0.95
CA ALA A 164 -3.84 -6.52 1.82
C ALA A 164 -3.31 -5.13 2.13
N VAL A 165 -3.18 -4.28 1.11
CA VAL A 165 -2.72 -2.88 1.25
C VAL A 165 -3.72 -1.95 0.58
N ALA A 166 -4.11 -0.87 1.25
CA ALA A 166 -4.88 0.22 0.67
C ALA A 166 -4.19 1.56 0.90
N VAL A 167 -4.11 2.39 -0.14
CA VAL A 167 -3.54 3.75 -0.07
C VAL A 167 -4.57 4.72 -0.64
N ARG A 168 -5.02 5.69 0.16
CA ARG A 168 -6.12 6.60 -0.23
C ARG A 168 -5.90 8.03 0.27
N ASP A 169 -6.76 8.91 -0.19
CA ASP A 169 -7.01 10.25 0.36
C ASP A 169 -5.75 11.12 0.46
N GLU A 170 -5.07 11.33 -0.66
CA GLU A 170 -3.87 12.17 -0.78
C GLU A 170 -2.61 11.61 -0.10
N SER A 171 -2.62 10.34 0.33
CA SER A 171 -1.41 9.68 0.81
C SER A 171 -0.38 9.55 -0.31
N HIS A 172 0.90 9.82 -0.02
CA HIS A 172 1.92 9.94 -1.07
C HIS A 172 3.34 9.60 -0.59
N HIS A 173 4.27 9.40 -1.55
CA HIS A 173 5.68 9.09 -1.29
C HIS A 173 5.86 7.89 -0.34
N ASN A 174 5.04 6.85 -0.49
CA ASN A 174 5.13 5.65 0.33
C ASN A 174 5.79 4.51 -0.45
N ARG A 175 6.59 3.72 0.22
CA ARG A 175 7.31 2.58 -0.34
C ARG A 175 6.88 1.28 0.31
N PHE A 176 6.56 0.30 -0.51
CA PHE A 176 6.24 -1.07 -0.15
C PHE A 176 7.28 -1.98 -0.81
N SER A 177 8.07 -2.68 -0.03
CA SER A 177 9.13 -3.55 -0.57
C SER A 177 9.23 -4.87 0.18
N ARG A 178 9.61 -5.93 -0.52
CA ARG A 178 9.76 -7.28 0.04
C ARG A 178 8.53 -7.74 0.84
N LEU A 179 7.34 -7.41 0.31
CA LEU A 179 6.08 -7.92 0.84
C LEU A 179 5.86 -9.36 0.35
N ASN A 180 5.25 -10.18 1.20
CA ASN A 180 4.68 -11.45 0.83
C ASN A 180 3.16 -11.36 1.04
N ILE A 181 2.40 -11.29 -0.05
CA ILE A 181 0.93 -11.13 -0.02
C ILE A 181 0.29 -12.34 -0.67
N HIS A 182 -0.59 -13.03 0.06
CA HIS A 182 -1.27 -14.21 -0.48
C HIS A 182 -2.63 -14.45 0.20
N HIS A 183 -3.52 -15.22 -0.46
CA HIS A 183 -4.82 -15.63 0.08
C HIS A 183 -5.64 -14.44 0.61
N ILE A 184 -5.96 -13.50 -0.28
CA ILE A 184 -6.76 -12.32 0.01
C ILE A 184 -8.16 -12.50 -0.59
N GLY A 185 -9.21 -12.21 0.19
CA GLY A 185 -10.59 -12.29 -0.25
C GLY A 185 -11.16 -13.71 -0.29
N GLU A 186 -10.49 -14.73 0.23
CA GLU A 186 -10.91 -16.15 0.15
C GLU A 186 -12.34 -16.42 0.67
N TRP A 187 -12.88 -15.51 1.46
CA TRP A 187 -14.22 -15.59 2.07
C TRP A 187 -15.32 -15.04 1.17
N LEU A 188 -14.97 -14.48 0.01
CA LEU A 188 -15.96 -13.97 -0.92
C LEU A 188 -16.67 -15.15 -1.58
N HIS A 189 -18.01 -15.19 -1.45
CA HIS A 189 -18.85 -16.21 -2.07
C HIS A 189 -18.80 -16.09 -3.60
N GLU A 190 -18.91 -17.20 -4.33
CA GLU A 190 -18.86 -17.24 -5.80
C GLU A 190 -19.90 -16.34 -6.49
N ASP A 191 -21.05 -16.12 -5.83
CA ASP A 191 -22.13 -15.24 -6.33
C ASP A 191 -21.87 -13.76 -6.03
N TYR A 192 -20.83 -13.43 -5.26
CA TYR A 192 -20.47 -12.06 -4.98
C TYR A 192 -19.73 -11.47 -6.18
N ASN A 193 -20.23 -10.36 -6.68
CA ASN A 193 -19.58 -9.58 -7.74
C ASN A 193 -18.26 -9.02 -7.18
N ALA A 194 -17.27 -9.89 -7.14
CA ALA A 194 -16.04 -9.71 -6.38
C ALA A 194 -15.23 -8.53 -6.95
N HIS A 195 -15.41 -7.39 -6.33
CA HIS A 195 -14.55 -6.22 -6.53
C HIS A 195 -13.53 -6.08 -5.41
N ASP A 196 -13.52 -7.03 -4.46
CA ASP A 196 -12.66 -7.07 -3.28
C ASP A 196 -11.68 -8.26 -3.40
N GLY A 197 -10.67 -8.31 -2.56
CA GLY A 197 -9.64 -9.35 -2.57
C GLY A 197 -8.34 -8.91 -3.25
N GLU A 198 -8.10 -7.59 -3.32
CA GLU A 198 -6.91 -7.05 -3.95
C GLU A 198 -5.65 -7.24 -3.10
N GLY A 199 -4.52 -7.46 -3.76
CA GLY A 199 -3.21 -7.37 -3.14
C GLY A 199 -2.90 -5.93 -2.73
N SER A 200 -3.06 -4.99 -3.65
CA SER A 200 -2.86 -3.55 -3.40
C SER A 200 -3.94 -2.72 -4.08
N TYR A 201 -4.70 -1.96 -3.28
CA TYR A 201 -5.72 -1.02 -3.73
C TYR A 201 -5.15 0.41 -3.64
N LEU A 202 -4.76 0.98 -4.77
CA LEU A 202 -4.03 2.24 -4.85
C LEU A 202 -4.89 3.36 -5.46
N GLY A 203 -5.37 4.29 -4.62
CA GLY A 203 -6.29 5.35 -4.98
C GLY A 203 -7.72 5.08 -4.55
N SER A 204 -8.69 5.67 -5.24
CA SER A 204 -10.11 5.55 -4.90
C SER A 204 -10.95 5.28 -6.13
N SER A 205 -12.10 4.60 -5.94
CA SER A 205 -13.07 4.37 -7.00
C SER A 205 -13.68 5.69 -7.48
N LYS A 206 -14.33 5.68 -8.65
CA LYS A 206 -14.96 6.87 -9.23
C LYS A 206 -15.94 7.56 -8.27
N SER A 207 -16.71 6.82 -7.51
CA SER A 207 -17.69 7.37 -6.56
C SER A 207 -17.07 8.24 -5.47
N PHE A 208 -15.84 7.92 -5.03
CA PHE A 208 -15.10 8.73 -4.06
C PHE A 208 -14.38 9.93 -4.69
N THR A 209 -14.11 9.90 -6.00
CA THR A 209 -13.49 11.04 -6.70
C THR A 209 -14.47 12.17 -6.94
N GLU A 210 -15.77 11.86 -7.07
CA GLU A 210 -16.84 12.86 -7.27
C GLU A 210 -17.05 13.78 -6.07
N GLU A 211 -16.71 13.31 -4.86
CA GLU A 211 -16.76 14.10 -3.62
C GLU A 211 -15.58 15.09 -3.46
N GLY A 212 -14.79 15.27 -4.50
CA GLY A 212 -13.73 16.27 -4.60
C GLY A 212 -12.52 16.01 -3.71
N ASN A 213 -11.40 15.59 -4.27
CA ASN A 213 -10.04 15.59 -3.73
C ASN A 213 -9.53 14.33 -3.01
N LYS A 214 -10.36 13.43 -2.55
CA LYS A 214 -9.93 12.28 -1.74
C LYS A 214 -9.23 11.16 -2.53
N ALA A 215 -9.35 11.17 -3.85
CA ALA A 215 -8.84 10.07 -4.67
C ALA A 215 -7.37 10.18 -5.07
N ARG A 216 -6.76 11.32 -4.86
CA ARG A 216 -5.39 11.56 -5.33
C ARG A 216 -4.39 10.89 -4.42
N ILE A 217 -3.64 9.94 -4.99
CA ILE A 217 -2.39 9.44 -4.41
C ILE A 217 -1.28 9.62 -5.45
N HIS A 218 -0.03 9.74 -5.01
CA HIS A 218 1.09 9.85 -5.94
C HIS A 218 2.41 9.42 -5.32
N ASP A 219 3.40 9.12 -6.18
CA ASP A 219 4.73 8.70 -5.76
C ASP A 219 4.69 7.48 -4.82
N ILE A 220 3.99 6.43 -5.27
CA ILE A 220 3.91 5.15 -4.56
C ILE A 220 4.83 4.14 -5.26
N LEU A 221 5.65 3.45 -4.48
CA LEU A 221 6.53 2.41 -4.97
C LEU A 221 6.13 1.05 -4.37
N VAL A 222 5.89 0.07 -5.24
CA VAL A 222 5.68 -1.35 -4.89
C VAL A 222 6.76 -2.17 -5.59
N GLU A 223 7.69 -2.72 -4.82
CA GLU A 223 8.84 -3.39 -5.42
C GLU A 223 9.31 -4.63 -4.66
N ASP A 224 10.08 -5.47 -5.36
CA ASP A 224 10.81 -6.63 -4.81
C ASP A 224 9.90 -7.60 -4.01
N SER A 225 8.61 -7.65 -4.34
CA SER A 225 7.59 -8.34 -3.56
C SER A 225 7.08 -9.60 -4.27
N VAL A 226 6.58 -10.54 -3.48
CA VAL A 226 5.88 -11.73 -3.97
C VAL A 226 4.40 -11.54 -3.68
N ILE A 227 3.58 -11.52 -4.72
CA ILE A 227 2.14 -11.28 -4.63
C ILE A 227 1.40 -12.45 -5.29
N GLY A 228 0.52 -13.07 -4.53
CA GLY A 228 -0.09 -14.35 -4.86
C GLY A 228 0.66 -15.52 -4.24
N PRO A 229 0.07 -16.72 -4.30
CA PRO A 229 -1.20 -17.06 -4.93
C PRO A 229 -2.44 -16.71 -4.09
N GLY A 230 -3.63 -17.06 -4.60
CA GLY A 230 -4.86 -17.03 -3.81
C GLY A 230 -5.45 -15.62 -3.60
N LEU A 231 -5.27 -14.69 -4.54
CA LEU A 231 -5.96 -13.41 -4.53
C LEU A 231 -7.22 -13.47 -5.39
N LEU A 232 -8.36 -13.12 -4.83
CA LEU A 232 -9.62 -13.13 -5.58
C LEU A 232 -9.82 -11.85 -6.38
N GLY A 233 -9.26 -10.72 -5.95
CA GLY A 233 -9.23 -9.45 -6.66
C GLY A 233 -7.98 -9.27 -7.53
N GLN A 234 -7.78 -8.05 -8.03
CA GLN A 234 -6.56 -7.67 -8.71
C GLN A 234 -5.36 -7.75 -7.76
N TYR A 235 -4.22 -8.17 -8.27
CA TYR A 235 -2.99 -8.18 -7.49
C TYR A 235 -2.50 -6.75 -7.21
N VAL A 236 -2.67 -5.86 -8.20
CA VAL A 236 -2.48 -4.41 -8.02
C VAL A 236 -3.58 -3.67 -8.79
N ASP A 237 -4.39 -2.89 -8.09
CA ASP A 237 -5.43 -2.05 -8.68
C ASP A 237 -5.06 -0.57 -8.51
N ILE A 238 -4.58 0.05 -9.58
CA ILE A 238 -4.23 1.49 -9.63
C ILE A 238 -5.44 2.25 -10.12
N LYS A 239 -6.13 2.88 -9.19
CA LYS A 239 -7.42 3.55 -9.40
C LYS A 239 -7.27 4.92 -10.06
N TYR A 240 -8.42 5.52 -10.37
CA TYR A 240 -8.49 6.88 -10.88
C TYR A 240 -7.84 7.88 -9.92
N GLY A 241 -7.16 8.87 -10.46
CA GLY A 241 -6.48 9.90 -9.68
C GLY A 241 -5.15 9.47 -9.06
N ALA A 242 -4.77 8.20 -9.17
CA ALA A 242 -3.43 7.73 -8.81
C ALA A 242 -2.42 8.09 -9.90
N SER A 243 -1.25 8.60 -9.51
CA SER A 243 -0.19 8.98 -10.45
C SER A 243 1.20 8.70 -9.89
N ALA A 244 2.18 8.58 -10.78
CA ALA A 244 3.56 8.27 -10.42
C ALA A 244 3.66 7.04 -9.49
N VAL A 245 2.80 6.04 -9.72
CA VAL A 245 2.90 4.74 -9.07
C VAL A 245 3.88 3.90 -9.86
N THR A 246 4.89 3.37 -9.19
CA THR A 246 5.85 2.43 -9.77
C THR A 246 5.63 1.05 -9.17
N VAL A 247 5.44 0.06 -10.03
CA VAL A 247 5.33 -1.37 -9.70
C VAL A 247 6.47 -2.09 -10.40
N ARG A 248 7.50 -2.51 -9.66
CA ARG A 248 8.71 -3.08 -10.28
C ARG A 248 9.32 -4.25 -9.53
N ASN A 249 10.03 -5.11 -10.26
CA ASN A 249 10.76 -6.26 -9.72
C ASN A 249 9.90 -7.21 -8.86
N ASN A 250 8.59 -7.24 -9.06
CA ASN A 250 7.70 -8.12 -8.31
C ASN A 250 7.51 -9.46 -9.02
N VAL A 251 7.17 -10.49 -8.25
CA VAL A 251 6.72 -11.77 -8.75
C VAL A 251 5.23 -11.93 -8.44
N PHE A 252 4.42 -12.09 -9.48
CA PHE A 252 2.99 -12.31 -9.39
C PHE A 252 2.67 -13.79 -9.66
N HIS A 253 2.22 -14.54 -8.65
CA HIS A 253 1.78 -15.94 -8.79
C HIS A 253 0.30 -16.01 -9.15
N CYS A 254 -0.01 -16.19 -10.44
CA CYS A 254 -1.36 -16.06 -11.01
C CYS A 254 -2.09 -17.40 -11.21
N GLY A 255 -1.49 -18.53 -10.85
CA GLY A 255 -1.96 -19.87 -11.20
C GLY A 255 -3.13 -20.41 -10.38
N GLU A 256 -3.55 -19.73 -9.32
CA GLU A 256 -4.68 -20.15 -8.48
C GLU A 256 -5.96 -19.38 -8.81
N LYS A 257 -7.08 -19.83 -8.27
CA LYS A 257 -8.41 -19.25 -8.48
C LYS A 257 -8.41 -17.75 -8.20
N SER A 258 -8.98 -16.99 -9.14
CA SER A 258 -9.29 -15.57 -9.01
C SER A 258 -10.67 -15.33 -9.60
N TYR A 259 -11.33 -14.24 -9.19
CA TYR A 259 -12.58 -13.81 -9.82
C TYR A 259 -12.37 -12.68 -10.82
N ASN A 260 -11.17 -12.11 -10.88
CA ASN A 260 -10.85 -11.04 -11.79
C ASN A 260 -10.18 -11.53 -13.08
N GLU A 261 -10.41 -10.77 -14.13
CA GLU A 261 -9.89 -11.03 -15.46
C GLU A 261 -8.48 -10.49 -15.68
N GLU A 262 -7.98 -9.64 -14.76
CA GLU A 262 -6.67 -9.00 -14.85
C GLU A 262 -5.86 -9.10 -13.53
N VAL A 263 -4.53 -9.17 -13.66
CA VAL A 263 -3.60 -9.14 -12.51
C VAL A 263 -3.34 -7.69 -12.08
N ILE A 264 -2.97 -6.82 -13.01
CA ILE A 264 -2.80 -5.39 -12.77
C ILE A 264 -3.85 -4.60 -13.53
N LYS A 265 -4.64 -3.80 -12.81
CA LYS A 265 -5.54 -2.82 -13.39
C LYS A 265 -4.94 -1.43 -13.26
N LEU A 266 -4.88 -0.72 -14.36
CA LEU A 266 -4.18 0.56 -14.47
C LEU A 266 -5.12 1.64 -15.01
N ALA A 267 -5.90 2.26 -14.11
CA ALA A 267 -6.82 3.35 -14.45
C ALA A 267 -6.26 4.73 -14.16
N GLY A 268 -5.13 4.83 -13.46
CA GLY A 268 -4.41 6.06 -13.16
C GLY A 268 -3.61 6.58 -14.35
N PHE A 269 -2.72 7.53 -14.12
CA PHE A 269 -1.90 8.18 -15.17
C PHE A 269 -0.45 8.37 -14.72
N ALA A 270 0.47 8.45 -15.69
CA ALA A 270 1.90 8.62 -15.45
C ALA A 270 2.48 7.55 -14.51
N ASN A 271 2.01 6.31 -14.62
CA ASN A 271 2.48 5.20 -13.80
C ASN A 271 3.45 4.31 -14.58
N LEU A 272 4.27 3.56 -13.86
CA LEU A 272 5.29 2.68 -14.41
C LEU A 272 5.10 1.25 -13.87
N VAL A 273 5.01 0.27 -14.79
CA VAL A 273 5.01 -1.16 -14.48
C VAL A 273 6.21 -1.77 -15.20
N GLU A 274 7.28 -2.08 -14.46
CA GLU A 274 8.54 -2.51 -15.08
C GLU A 274 9.19 -3.72 -14.39
N ASP A 275 9.89 -4.52 -15.18
CA ASP A 275 10.75 -5.61 -14.71
C ASP A 275 10.03 -6.63 -13.80
N ASN A 276 8.71 -6.76 -13.91
CA ASN A 276 7.94 -7.73 -13.14
C ASN A 276 7.88 -9.09 -13.84
N ARG A 277 7.63 -10.13 -13.05
CA ARG A 277 7.42 -11.50 -13.51
C ARG A 277 6.01 -11.94 -13.17
N PHE A 278 5.26 -12.36 -14.16
CA PHE A 278 3.91 -12.93 -14.03
C PHE A 278 4.00 -14.43 -14.27
N VAL A 279 3.61 -15.25 -13.31
CA VAL A 279 3.83 -16.70 -13.34
C VAL A 279 2.50 -17.45 -13.29
N GLY A 280 2.21 -18.18 -14.34
CA GLY A 280 1.01 -18.99 -14.48
C GLY A 280 -0.24 -18.19 -14.84
N SER A 281 -1.32 -18.91 -15.01
CA SER A 281 -2.64 -18.41 -15.35
C SER A 281 -3.73 -19.25 -14.69
N ASN A 282 -4.95 -18.74 -14.65
CA ASN A 282 -6.13 -19.46 -14.18
C ASN A 282 -7.29 -19.26 -15.18
N GLU A 283 -8.37 -20.00 -15.00
CA GLU A 283 -9.52 -20.03 -15.92
C GLU A 283 -10.27 -18.70 -16.09
N LYS A 284 -10.12 -17.74 -15.19
CA LYS A 284 -10.76 -16.43 -15.24
C LYS A 284 -9.87 -15.35 -15.83
N LEU A 285 -8.55 -15.57 -15.79
CA LEU A 285 -7.59 -14.58 -16.23
C LEU A 285 -7.63 -14.47 -17.76
N THR A 286 -7.98 -13.31 -18.28
CA THR A 286 -7.99 -13.01 -19.71
C THR A 286 -6.82 -12.12 -20.14
N ARG A 287 -6.22 -11.42 -19.18
CA ARG A 287 -5.09 -10.49 -19.40
C ARG A 287 -4.24 -10.32 -18.14
N TYR A 288 -2.97 -10.02 -18.30
CA TYR A 288 -2.12 -9.73 -17.15
C TYR A 288 -2.19 -8.25 -16.74
N ILE A 289 -2.07 -7.33 -17.71
CA ILE A 289 -2.11 -5.88 -17.43
C ILE A 289 -3.21 -5.25 -18.28
N HIS A 290 -4.12 -4.57 -17.63
CA HIS A 290 -5.24 -3.85 -18.25
C HIS A 290 -5.11 -2.35 -18.03
N LEU A 291 -4.75 -1.62 -19.10
CA LEU A 291 -4.89 -0.16 -19.11
C LEU A 291 -6.35 0.17 -19.37
N PHE A 292 -6.95 0.79 -18.39
CA PHE A 292 -8.38 1.03 -18.38
C PHE A 292 -8.70 2.51 -18.28
N ASN A 293 -9.35 3.03 -19.34
CA ASN A 293 -9.95 4.37 -19.31
C ASN A 293 -11.45 4.22 -19.50
N LYS A 294 -12.19 4.13 -18.41
CA LYS A 294 -13.65 4.04 -18.49
C LYS A 294 -14.17 5.23 -19.26
N LYS A 295 -14.77 5.01 -20.42
CA LYS A 295 -15.54 5.99 -21.17
C LYS A 295 -16.73 6.41 -20.31
N THR A 296 -16.55 7.38 -19.42
CA THR A 296 -17.63 7.95 -18.63
C THR A 296 -18.13 9.19 -19.35
N LYS A 297 -19.47 9.39 -19.36
CA LYS A 297 -20.04 10.66 -19.85
C LYS A 297 -19.48 11.85 -19.06
N ASP A 298 -19.11 11.61 -17.80
CA ASP A 298 -18.51 12.60 -16.92
C ASP A 298 -17.06 12.21 -16.63
N PRO A 299 -16.09 13.08 -16.94
CA PRO A 299 -14.69 12.83 -16.62
C PRO A 299 -14.50 12.79 -15.10
N VAL A 300 -13.69 11.82 -14.64
CA VAL A 300 -13.21 11.83 -13.26
C VAL A 300 -12.45 13.14 -13.02
N ARG A 301 -12.78 13.85 -11.94
CA ARG A 301 -12.18 15.14 -11.64
C ARG A 301 -11.26 15.02 -10.42
N VAL A 302 -10.10 15.61 -10.52
CA VAL A 302 -9.06 15.57 -9.48
C VAL A 302 -8.44 16.95 -9.29
N ASN A 303 -7.79 17.14 -8.16
CA ASN A 303 -6.87 18.27 -7.98
C ASN A 303 -5.48 17.82 -8.38
N TYR A 304 -4.86 18.52 -9.28
CA TYR A 304 -3.55 18.14 -9.78
C TYR A 304 -2.71 19.39 -10.09
N LEU A 305 -1.45 19.39 -9.65
CA LEU A 305 -0.51 20.51 -9.85
C LEU A 305 -1.08 21.87 -9.47
N GLY A 306 -1.77 21.97 -8.34
CA GLY A 306 -2.35 23.20 -7.84
C GLY A 306 -3.66 23.65 -8.52
N GLN A 307 -4.09 22.93 -9.56
CA GLN A 307 -5.38 23.16 -10.20
C GLN A 307 -6.45 22.30 -9.51
N LYS A 308 -7.61 22.88 -9.28
CA LYS A 308 -8.73 22.21 -8.63
C LYS A 308 -9.75 21.71 -9.65
N ASN A 309 -10.31 20.53 -9.37
CA ASN A 309 -11.47 20.02 -10.10
C ASN A 309 -11.25 19.88 -11.61
N ILE A 310 -10.04 19.51 -12.04
CA ILE A 310 -9.72 19.25 -13.45
C ILE A 310 -10.07 17.79 -13.83
N PRO A 311 -10.36 17.50 -15.11
CA PRO A 311 -10.48 16.12 -15.57
C PRO A 311 -9.18 15.36 -15.30
N ALA A 312 -9.27 14.19 -14.66
CA ALA A 312 -8.11 13.35 -14.48
C ALA A 312 -7.64 12.78 -15.83
N PRO A 313 -6.34 12.83 -16.14
CA PRO A 313 -5.78 12.24 -17.36
C PRO A 313 -5.67 10.70 -17.24
N THR A 314 -6.79 10.05 -16.94
CA THR A 314 -6.87 8.60 -16.71
C THR A 314 -6.37 7.79 -17.91
N GLY A 315 -5.60 6.74 -17.64
CA GLY A 315 -5.06 5.85 -18.65
C GLY A 315 -3.92 6.43 -19.50
N ARG A 316 -3.51 7.68 -19.29
CA ARG A 316 -2.48 8.38 -20.08
C ARG A 316 -1.11 8.30 -19.46
N ASP A 317 -0.09 8.51 -20.30
CA ASP A 317 1.31 8.66 -19.90
C ASP A 317 1.84 7.46 -19.06
N ASN A 318 1.21 6.29 -19.19
CA ASN A 318 1.64 5.08 -18.51
C ASN A 318 2.72 4.34 -19.31
N SER A 319 3.62 3.68 -18.58
CA SER A 319 4.69 2.88 -19.15
C SER A 319 4.62 1.43 -18.64
N ILE A 320 4.71 0.45 -19.56
CA ILE A 320 4.74 -0.99 -19.25
C ILE A 320 5.96 -1.56 -19.94
N ILE A 321 7.02 -1.84 -19.18
CA ILE A 321 8.35 -2.03 -19.73
C ILE A 321 9.02 -3.28 -19.16
N ASN A 322 9.65 -4.10 -20.05
CA ASN A 322 10.52 -5.21 -19.67
C ASN A 322 9.88 -6.28 -18.77
N ASN A 323 8.56 -6.40 -18.73
CA ASN A 323 7.92 -7.44 -17.93
C ASN A 323 8.02 -8.81 -18.62
N ILE A 324 8.06 -9.89 -17.84
CA ILE A 324 8.12 -11.26 -18.33
C ILE A 324 6.85 -11.98 -17.90
N PHE A 325 6.19 -12.63 -18.85
CA PHE A 325 4.94 -13.37 -18.65
C PHE A 325 5.20 -14.85 -18.93
N TYR A 326 5.27 -15.66 -17.87
CA TYR A 326 5.42 -17.10 -17.95
C TYR A 326 4.06 -17.76 -18.07
N THR A 327 3.67 -18.12 -19.27
CA THR A 327 2.38 -18.75 -19.55
C THR A 327 2.45 -19.67 -20.77
N ASP A 328 1.70 -20.77 -20.71
CA ASP A 328 1.46 -21.67 -21.84
C ASP A 328 0.06 -21.45 -22.44
N ASP A 329 -0.73 -20.49 -21.91
CA ASP A 329 -2.05 -20.17 -22.41
C ASP A 329 -1.99 -19.12 -23.52
N PRO A 330 -2.23 -19.50 -24.80
CA PRO A 330 -2.15 -18.58 -25.93
C PRO A 330 -3.33 -17.61 -26.00
N ALA A 331 -4.38 -17.81 -25.20
CA ALA A 331 -5.57 -16.95 -25.19
C ALA A 331 -5.39 -15.71 -24.30
N ILE A 332 -4.40 -15.71 -23.40
CA ILE A 332 -4.18 -14.59 -22.48
C ILE A 332 -3.51 -13.43 -23.20
N GLN A 333 -4.12 -12.27 -23.10
CA GLN A 333 -3.54 -11.01 -23.55
C GLN A 333 -2.58 -10.47 -22.49
N VAL A 334 -1.29 -10.28 -22.82
CA VAL A 334 -0.31 -9.81 -21.83
C VAL A 334 -0.53 -8.36 -21.43
N VAL A 335 -0.89 -7.50 -22.38
CA VAL A 335 -1.27 -6.09 -22.13
C VAL A 335 -2.50 -5.76 -22.95
N ASP A 336 -3.59 -5.42 -22.29
CA ASP A 336 -4.81 -4.92 -22.91
C ASP A 336 -4.90 -3.40 -22.74
N VAL A 337 -5.15 -2.68 -23.84
CA VAL A 337 -5.18 -1.20 -23.87
C VAL A 337 -6.57 -0.73 -24.25
N ASP A 338 -7.45 -0.54 -23.28
CA ASP A 338 -8.79 0.03 -23.42
C ASP A 338 -8.79 1.53 -23.07
N VAL A 339 -8.11 2.33 -23.89
CA VAL A 339 -8.05 3.79 -23.77
C VAL A 339 -8.48 4.45 -25.08
N ALA A 340 -8.85 5.73 -25.01
CA ALA A 340 -9.20 6.50 -26.18
C ALA A 340 -8.03 6.57 -27.17
N GLU A 341 -8.31 6.51 -28.47
CA GLU A 341 -7.28 6.55 -29.52
C GLU A 341 -6.33 7.74 -29.40
N ALA A 342 -6.88 8.92 -29.03
CA ALA A 342 -6.09 10.14 -28.83
C ALA A 342 -5.05 10.02 -27.69
N ASP A 343 -5.26 9.11 -26.76
CA ASP A 343 -4.39 8.92 -25.58
C ASP A 343 -3.36 7.81 -25.79
N ARG A 344 -3.55 6.94 -26.79
CA ARG A 344 -2.66 5.79 -27.08
C ARG A 344 -1.21 6.20 -27.35
N SER A 345 -1.00 7.34 -28.01
CA SER A 345 0.35 7.85 -28.32
C SER A 345 1.16 8.25 -27.09
N SER A 346 0.51 8.44 -25.95
CA SER A 346 1.16 8.76 -24.67
C SER A 346 1.60 7.51 -23.89
N ILE A 347 1.19 6.32 -24.34
CA ILE A 347 1.46 5.06 -23.64
C ILE A 347 2.71 4.41 -24.23
N ARG A 348 3.59 3.97 -23.34
CA ARG A 348 4.82 3.26 -23.72
C ARG A 348 4.73 1.77 -23.33
N ILE A 349 4.83 0.88 -24.30
CA ILE A 349 4.84 -0.58 -24.10
C ILE A 349 6.05 -1.14 -24.83
N GLU A 350 7.10 -1.52 -24.08
CA GLU A 350 8.38 -1.90 -24.66
C GLU A 350 9.05 -3.03 -23.89
N GLY A 351 9.79 -3.90 -24.59
CA GLY A 351 10.65 -4.92 -24.00
C GLY A 351 9.92 -6.04 -23.24
N ASN A 352 8.58 -6.04 -23.27
CA ASN A 352 7.79 -7.09 -22.63
C ASN A 352 7.87 -8.39 -23.44
N ARG A 353 7.96 -9.53 -22.77
CA ARG A 353 8.12 -10.83 -23.44
C ARG A 353 7.31 -11.94 -22.79
N ILE A 354 6.89 -12.89 -23.60
CA ILE A 354 6.22 -14.11 -23.18
C ILE A 354 7.27 -15.22 -23.17
N GLU A 355 7.32 -15.98 -22.11
CA GLU A 355 8.15 -17.16 -21.97
C GLU A 355 7.29 -18.36 -21.58
N PRO A 356 7.64 -19.59 -22.04
CA PRO A 356 6.89 -20.78 -21.65
C PRO A 356 7.00 -21.01 -20.13
N LEU A 357 5.94 -21.57 -19.56
CA LEU A 357 5.95 -22.01 -18.17
C LEU A 357 6.85 -23.25 -18.06
N GLU A 358 8.05 -23.12 -17.54
CA GLU A 358 8.95 -24.25 -17.37
C GLU A 358 8.34 -25.25 -16.36
N ASN A 359 8.02 -26.47 -16.81
CA ASN A 359 7.51 -27.56 -15.99
C ASN A 359 8.42 -27.79 -14.78
N GLY A 360 7.96 -27.45 -13.59
CA GLY A 360 8.60 -27.77 -12.32
C GLY A 360 9.49 -26.72 -11.66
N LYS A 361 9.72 -25.57 -12.27
CA LYS A 361 10.33 -24.43 -11.56
C LYS A 361 9.23 -23.55 -10.96
N ARG A 362 8.95 -23.74 -9.67
CA ARG A 362 8.42 -22.65 -8.85
C ARG A 362 9.57 -21.64 -8.71
N LEU A 363 9.44 -20.48 -9.33
CA LEU A 363 10.39 -19.37 -9.19
C LEU A 363 10.32 -18.81 -7.78
#